data_2755f931c85096ab8e4813ba73f513ff
#
_entry.id   2755f931c85096ab8e4813ba73f513ff
#
_cell.length_a   1.000
_cell.length_b   1.000
_cell.length_c   1.000
_cell.angle_alpha   90.00
_cell.angle_beta   90.00
_cell.angle_gamma   90.00
#
_symmetry.space_group_name_H-M   'P 1'
#
loop_
_entity.id
_entity.type
_entity.pdbx_description
1 polymer ?
#
loop_
_entity_poly.entity_id
_entity_poly.type
_entity_poly.pdbx_seq_one_letter_code
_entity_poly.pdbx_strand_id
1 'polypeptide(L)'
;MTSPMPVSSAAPVAALPLAPLGHGIFALDSGYVRTRFDAVHLMVEAGRAAIIDTSTRHCVPQILAALAALGLEPADVDWVILTHVHLDHAGGAGTLMAALPSARLVVHPRGARHMIDPSKLWQATCDVYGTAEAEQMYGRVDPIDASRVVEATDGLVLTLAGRRLRCIDAPGHARHHIVIHDEASGWVFAGDSFGISYREFDVAGRAFAFPSSTPVQFEPEVLCQTIDRMLALNPEAILLTHYSLVRDVPRIGATLKRLTQRYAQIGLLHEHAGTERTARIRADLAHLLSTELRAHGVTLDDARVSELLSLDVPLNADGIVSWLDARSRRSPTPPQPGPSSPSP
;
A
#
# COMPACT_ATOMS: atom_id res chain seq x y z
N MET A 1 52.20 36.81 3.34
CA MET A 1 51.86 35.67 2.45
C MET A 1 50.92 34.77 3.23
N THR A 2 49.62 34.93 2.99
CA THR A 2 48.56 34.13 3.63
C THR A 2 48.16 33.00 2.67
N SER A 3 48.41 31.74 3.07
CA SER A 3 48.00 30.57 2.34
C SER A 3 46.45 30.46 2.30
N PRO A 4 45.86 30.10 1.16
CA PRO A 4 44.41 29.86 1.10
C PRO A 4 44.05 28.59 1.82
N MET A 5 42.97 28.63 2.62
CA MET A 5 42.34 27.48 3.27
C MET A 5 41.77 26.50 2.21
N PRO A 6 41.84 25.18 2.41
CA PRO A 6 41.26 24.25 1.46
C PRO A 6 39.74 24.34 1.53
N VAL A 7 39.12 24.45 0.37
CA VAL A 7 37.67 24.37 0.18
C VAL A 7 37.25 22.95 0.55
N SER A 8 36.41 22.83 1.58
CA SER A 8 35.79 21.54 1.98
C SER A 8 35.05 20.94 0.77
N SER A 9 35.48 19.78 0.33
CA SER A 9 34.74 19.00 -0.67
C SER A 9 33.39 18.61 -0.07
N ALA A 10 32.31 19.09 -0.68
CA ALA A 10 30.96 18.65 -0.36
C ALA A 10 30.93 17.11 -0.44
N ALA A 11 30.38 16.47 0.60
CA ALA A 11 30.14 15.04 0.58
C ALA A 11 29.33 14.67 -0.68
N PRO A 12 29.58 13.55 -1.35
CA PRO A 12 28.81 13.18 -2.52
C PRO A 12 27.33 13.08 -2.13
N VAL A 13 26.49 13.86 -2.82
CA VAL A 13 25.04 13.72 -2.70
C VAL A 13 24.73 12.29 -3.08
N ALA A 14 24.17 11.51 -2.14
CA ALA A 14 23.78 10.13 -2.42
C ALA A 14 22.87 10.15 -3.65
N ALA A 15 23.14 9.28 -4.61
CA ALA A 15 22.35 9.20 -5.84
C ALA A 15 20.88 8.94 -5.47
N LEU A 16 19.97 9.75 -6.04
CA LEU A 16 18.54 9.60 -5.81
C LEU A 16 18.12 8.16 -6.18
N PRO A 17 17.42 7.42 -5.30
CA PRO A 17 17.04 6.03 -5.56
C PRO A 17 15.84 5.94 -6.50
N LEU A 18 16.00 6.44 -7.72
CA LEU A 18 14.98 6.50 -8.78
C LEU A 18 15.33 5.51 -9.89
N ALA A 19 14.50 4.49 -10.07
CA ALA A 19 14.72 3.42 -11.04
C ALA A 19 13.73 3.53 -12.22
N PRO A 20 14.17 3.60 -13.49
CA PRO A 20 13.29 3.53 -14.64
C PRO A 20 12.75 2.11 -14.80
N LEU A 21 11.44 1.98 -14.99
CA LEU A 21 10.76 0.69 -15.17
C LEU A 21 10.37 0.43 -16.63
N GLY A 22 10.33 1.47 -17.46
CA GLY A 22 9.82 1.46 -18.83
C GLY A 22 8.53 2.28 -18.98
N HIS A 23 8.10 2.52 -20.20
CA HIS A 23 6.87 3.27 -20.53
C HIS A 23 6.74 4.64 -19.88
N GLY A 24 7.87 5.33 -19.59
CA GLY A 24 7.87 6.60 -18.85
C GLY A 24 7.51 6.46 -17.38
N ILE A 25 7.58 5.26 -16.83
CA ILE A 25 7.27 4.97 -15.41
C ILE A 25 8.59 4.78 -14.66
N PHE A 26 8.65 5.37 -13.45
CA PHE A 26 9.80 5.30 -12.56
C PHE A 26 9.35 4.90 -11.15
N ALA A 27 10.17 4.12 -10.46
CA ALA A 27 9.99 3.82 -9.05
C ALA A 27 11.02 4.61 -8.24
N LEU A 28 10.55 5.41 -7.29
CA LEU A 28 11.34 6.07 -6.27
C LEU A 28 11.24 5.25 -4.99
N ASP A 29 12.38 4.75 -4.49
CA ASP A 29 12.44 4.13 -3.17
C ASP A 29 12.28 5.23 -2.11
N SER A 30 11.20 5.15 -1.33
CA SER A 30 10.87 6.16 -0.32
C SER A 30 11.86 6.17 0.86
N GLY A 31 12.55 5.05 1.08
CA GLY A 31 13.37 4.83 2.27
C GLY A 31 12.56 4.62 3.55
N TYR A 32 11.23 4.53 3.47
CA TYR A 32 10.37 4.24 4.62
C TYR A 32 10.70 2.85 5.19
N VAL A 33 10.85 2.73 6.49
CA VAL A 33 11.26 1.53 7.24
C VAL A 33 12.67 1.05 6.82
N ARG A 34 12.89 0.74 5.56
CA ARG A 34 14.16 0.26 4.98
C ARG A 34 14.17 0.45 3.46
N THR A 35 15.34 0.28 2.86
CA THR A 35 15.49 0.30 1.40
C THR A 35 14.60 -0.77 0.76
N ARG A 36 13.92 -0.40 -0.32
CA ARG A 36 12.99 -1.24 -1.10
C ARG A 36 11.86 -1.84 -0.28
N PHE A 37 11.35 -1.06 0.67
CA PHE A 37 10.15 -1.40 1.42
C PHE A 37 8.90 -0.81 0.77
N ASP A 38 8.97 0.47 0.38
CA ASP A 38 7.86 1.26 -0.15
C ASP A 38 8.34 2.12 -1.33
N ALA A 39 7.64 2.05 -2.47
CA ALA A 39 7.93 2.76 -3.69
C ALA A 39 6.83 3.77 -4.04
N VAL A 40 7.24 5.01 -4.30
CA VAL A 40 6.40 6.00 -4.99
C VAL A 40 6.63 5.85 -6.49
N HIS A 41 5.55 5.78 -7.28
CA HIS A 41 5.70 5.69 -8.73
C HIS A 41 5.45 7.05 -9.39
N LEU A 42 6.37 7.45 -10.26
CA LEU A 42 6.22 8.62 -11.11
C LEU A 42 5.97 8.17 -12.55
N MET A 43 4.96 8.73 -13.18
CA MET A 43 4.68 8.53 -14.60
C MET A 43 4.90 9.85 -15.34
N VAL A 44 5.66 9.81 -16.42
CA VAL A 44 5.98 10.98 -17.27
C VAL A 44 5.51 10.72 -18.67
N GLU A 45 4.71 11.63 -19.22
CA GLU A 45 4.19 11.60 -20.59
C GLU A 45 4.22 13.01 -21.19
N ALA A 46 4.93 13.19 -22.29
CA ALA A 46 5.02 14.47 -23.05
C ALA A 46 5.25 15.72 -22.13
N GLY A 47 6.17 15.61 -21.16
CA GLY A 47 6.51 16.70 -20.25
C GLY A 47 5.49 16.94 -19.11
N ARG A 48 4.50 16.08 -18.95
CA ARG A 48 3.55 16.10 -17.82
C ARG A 48 3.78 14.90 -16.92
N ALA A 49 3.41 15.00 -15.64
CA ALA A 49 3.59 13.92 -14.68
C ALA A 49 2.31 13.58 -13.91
N ALA A 50 2.23 12.28 -13.54
CA ALA A 50 1.36 11.77 -12.50
C ALA A 50 2.22 11.06 -11.44
N ILE A 51 1.84 11.21 -10.16
CA ILE A 51 2.50 10.58 -9.01
C ILE A 51 1.49 9.63 -8.39
N ILE A 52 1.86 8.36 -8.26
CA ILE A 52 1.02 7.32 -7.67
C ILE A 52 1.57 6.96 -6.30
N ASP A 53 0.76 7.15 -5.28
CA ASP A 53 1.06 7.20 -3.85
C ASP A 53 2.12 8.25 -3.50
N THR A 54 2.31 8.55 -2.23
CA THR A 54 3.20 9.61 -1.77
C THR A 54 4.12 9.17 -0.65
N SER A 55 3.97 7.92 -0.21
CA SER A 55 4.58 7.45 1.01
C SER A 55 4.24 8.36 2.20
N THR A 56 5.15 8.47 3.15
CA THR A 56 5.01 9.35 4.31
C THR A 56 5.38 10.80 3.97
N ARG A 57 5.06 11.74 4.86
CA ARG A 57 5.50 13.14 4.72
C ARG A 57 7.00 13.29 4.49
N HIS A 58 7.80 12.40 5.09
CA HIS A 58 9.26 12.43 5.00
C HIS A 58 9.80 12.16 3.60
N CYS A 59 9.00 11.52 2.73
CA CYS A 59 9.37 11.23 1.34
C CYS A 59 9.17 12.43 0.39
N VAL A 60 8.40 13.46 0.77
CA VAL A 60 8.06 14.58 -0.11
C VAL A 60 9.29 15.30 -0.70
N PRO A 61 10.35 15.60 0.05
CA PRO A 61 11.57 16.20 -0.54
C PRO A 61 12.20 15.32 -1.62
N GLN A 62 12.16 14.00 -1.47
CA GLN A 62 12.70 13.05 -2.45
C GLN A 62 11.84 13.00 -3.71
N ILE A 63 10.51 13.08 -3.59
CA ILE A 63 9.59 13.16 -4.73
C ILE A 63 9.87 14.42 -5.55
N LEU A 64 10.03 15.59 -4.91
CA LEU A 64 10.36 16.84 -5.58
C LEU A 64 11.74 16.78 -6.25
N ALA A 65 12.72 16.17 -5.60
CA ALA A 65 14.04 15.94 -6.20
C ALA A 65 13.96 14.98 -7.40
N ALA A 66 13.08 13.98 -7.36
CA ALA A 66 12.84 13.05 -8.48
C ALA A 66 12.23 13.76 -9.69
N LEU A 67 11.26 14.67 -9.48
CA LEU A 67 10.72 15.51 -10.56
C LEU A 67 11.84 16.34 -11.21
N ALA A 68 12.64 17.05 -10.42
CA ALA A 68 13.76 17.84 -10.93
C ALA A 68 14.79 16.98 -11.70
N ALA A 69 15.11 15.77 -11.21
CA ALA A 69 16.00 14.84 -11.89
C ALA A 69 15.44 14.34 -13.25
N LEU A 70 14.11 14.33 -13.40
CA LEU A 70 13.40 14.00 -14.65
C LEU A 70 13.19 15.24 -15.54
N GLY A 71 13.72 16.41 -15.16
CA GLY A 71 13.59 17.67 -15.90
C GLY A 71 12.21 18.29 -15.83
N LEU A 72 11.46 18.02 -14.75
CA LEU A 72 10.11 18.51 -14.52
C LEU A 72 10.07 19.52 -13.38
N GLU A 73 9.21 20.53 -13.54
CA GLU A 73 8.88 21.49 -12.50
C GLU A 73 7.63 21.04 -11.73
N PRO A 74 7.40 21.51 -10.50
CA PRO A 74 6.18 21.20 -9.74
C PRO A 74 4.87 21.53 -10.50
N ALA A 75 4.87 22.52 -11.38
CA ALA A 75 3.71 22.88 -12.20
C ALA A 75 3.41 21.88 -13.34
N ASP A 76 4.33 20.98 -13.63
CA ASP A 76 4.15 19.96 -14.68
C ASP A 76 3.40 18.72 -14.16
N VAL A 77 3.12 18.64 -12.87
CA VAL A 77 2.35 17.55 -12.29
C VAL A 77 0.86 17.83 -12.43
N ASP A 78 0.15 16.95 -13.14
CA ASP A 78 -1.31 17.01 -13.31
C ASP A 78 -2.03 16.28 -12.17
N TRP A 79 -1.50 15.13 -11.76
CA TRP A 79 -2.19 14.20 -10.87
C TRP A 79 -1.31 13.70 -9.76
N VAL A 80 -1.83 13.72 -8.53
CA VAL A 80 -1.39 12.86 -7.42
C VAL A 80 -2.51 11.86 -7.20
N ILE A 81 -2.23 10.58 -7.36
CA ILE A 81 -3.24 9.51 -7.32
C ILE A 81 -2.93 8.60 -6.14
N LEU A 82 -3.83 8.52 -5.17
CA LEU A 82 -3.69 7.61 -4.04
C LEU A 82 -4.39 6.30 -4.33
N THR A 83 -3.67 5.20 -4.18
CA THR A 83 -4.28 3.86 -4.23
C THR A 83 -5.25 3.69 -3.07
N HIS A 84 -4.87 4.13 -1.88
CA HIS A 84 -5.71 4.20 -0.68
C HIS A 84 -5.13 5.17 0.36
N VAL A 85 -5.74 5.28 1.56
CA VAL A 85 -5.38 6.34 2.51
C VAL A 85 -4.65 5.83 3.77
N HIS A 86 -3.97 4.67 3.72
CA HIS A 86 -3.00 4.34 4.75
C HIS A 86 -1.81 5.29 4.69
N LEU A 87 -1.15 5.57 5.83
CA LEU A 87 -0.22 6.70 5.92
C LEU A 87 1.12 6.46 5.23
N ASP A 88 1.48 5.23 4.97
CA ASP A 88 2.60 4.82 4.13
C ASP A 88 2.33 4.98 2.63
N HIS A 89 1.08 5.29 2.23
CA HIS A 89 0.70 5.65 0.87
C HIS A 89 0.30 7.12 0.75
N ALA A 90 -0.42 7.66 1.72
CA ALA A 90 -1.07 8.96 1.65
C ALA A 90 -0.50 10.00 2.62
N GLY A 91 0.43 9.62 3.51
CA GLY A 91 0.94 10.50 4.57
C GLY A 91 1.61 11.77 4.05
N GLY A 92 2.24 11.71 2.88
CA GLY A 92 2.88 12.85 2.21
C GLY A 92 1.93 13.69 1.37
N ALA A 93 0.70 13.24 1.11
CA ALA A 93 -0.17 13.84 0.09
C ALA A 93 -0.46 15.33 0.32
N GLY A 94 -0.82 15.73 1.53
CA GLY A 94 -1.14 17.15 1.83
C GLY A 94 0.06 18.07 1.63
N THR A 95 1.22 17.68 2.18
CA THR A 95 2.47 18.43 2.02
C THR A 95 2.91 18.49 0.54
N LEU A 96 2.81 17.39 -0.19
CA LEU A 96 3.13 17.33 -1.62
C LEU A 96 2.19 18.22 -2.43
N MET A 97 0.89 18.14 -2.20
CA MET A 97 -0.12 18.97 -2.89
C MET A 97 0.08 20.46 -2.65
N ALA A 98 0.60 20.87 -1.48
CA ALA A 98 0.96 22.26 -1.21
C ALA A 98 2.14 22.75 -2.08
N ALA A 99 3.06 21.86 -2.45
CA ALA A 99 4.20 22.14 -3.32
C ALA A 99 3.85 22.06 -4.82
N LEU A 100 2.73 21.47 -5.21
CA LEU A 100 2.33 21.21 -6.60
C LEU A 100 1.16 22.13 -7.00
N PRO A 101 1.39 23.30 -7.61
CA PRO A 101 0.34 24.31 -7.80
C PRO A 101 -0.77 23.88 -8.77
N SER A 102 -0.45 23.05 -9.77
CA SER A 102 -1.38 22.62 -10.84
C SER A 102 -2.05 21.30 -10.57
N ALA A 103 -1.48 20.46 -9.70
CA ALA A 103 -1.93 19.09 -9.48
C ALA A 103 -3.31 19.02 -8.82
N ARG A 104 -4.06 17.98 -9.15
CA ARG A 104 -5.26 17.56 -8.41
C ARG A 104 -5.01 16.20 -7.75
N LEU A 105 -5.55 16.04 -6.55
CA LEU A 105 -5.54 14.75 -5.85
C LEU A 105 -6.67 13.87 -6.37
N VAL A 106 -6.35 12.63 -6.70
CA VAL A 106 -7.31 11.59 -7.09
C VAL A 106 -7.31 10.53 -6.01
N VAL A 107 -8.47 10.23 -5.45
CA VAL A 107 -8.62 9.28 -4.34
C VAL A 107 -10.01 8.67 -4.36
N HIS A 108 -10.14 7.43 -3.87
CA HIS A 108 -11.44 6.78 -3.71
C HIS A 108 -12.43 7.67 -2.93
N PRO A 109 -13.74 7.72 -3.26
CA PRO A 109 -14.73 8.59 -2.59
C PRO A 109 -14.76 8.44 -1.06
N ARG A 110 -14.60 7.21 -0.55
CA ARG A 110 -14.50 6.96 0.91
C ARG A 110 -13.23 7.49 1.55
N GLY A 111 -12.16 7.66 0.77
CA GLY A 111 -10.88 8.22 1.20
C GLY A 111 -10.86 9.75 1.19
N ALA A 112 -11.61 10.38 0.29
CA ALA A 112 -11.58 11.83 0.03
C ALA A 112 -11.72 12.67 1.32
N ARG A 113 -12.68 12.33 2.17
CA ARG A 113 -12.92 13.02 3.45
C ARG A 113 -11.69 13.02 4.38
N HIS A 114 -10.88 11.95 4.33
CA HIS A 114 -9.70 11.81 5.18
C HIS A 114 -8.51 12.62 4.64
N MET A 115 -8.53 12.98 3.38
CA MET A 115 -7.53 13.87 2.77
C MET A 115 -7.93 15.34 2.89
N ILE A 116 -9.23 15.64 2.84
CA ILE A 116 -9.77 16.99 3.05
C ILE A 116 -9.66 17.40 4.53
N ASP A 117 -10.04 16.51 5.44
CA ASP A 117 -9.89 16.68 6.89
C ASP A 117 -9.23 15.43 7.49
N PRO A 118 -7.89 15.42 7.63
CA PRO A 118 -7.15 14.27 8.14
C PRO A 118 -7.22 14.11 9.67
N SER A 119 -7.89 15.01 10.40
CA SER A 119 -7.87 15.04 11.87
C SER A 119 -8.25 13.71 12.52
N LYS A 120 -9.30 13.06 12.01
CA LYS A 120 -9.75 11.74 12.52
C LYS A 120 -8.79 10.61 12.16
N LEU A 121 -8.21 10.64 10.95
CA LEU A 121 -7.21 9.68 10.51
C LEU A 121 -5.96 9.79 11.37
N TRP A 122 -5.48 11.01 11.56
CA TRP A 122 -4.33 11.31 12.41
C TRP A 122 -4.55 10.90 13.86
N GLN A 123 -5.72 11.24 14.45
CA GLN A 123 -6.05 10.84 15.80
C GLN A 123 -6.05 9.30 15.96
N ALA A 124 -6.67 8.58 15.02
CA ALA A 124 -6.68 7.12 15.06
C ALA A 124 -5.26 6.51 14.97
N THR A 125 -4.37 7.12 14.21
CA THR A 125 -2.95 6.72 14.15
C THR A 125 -2.25 6.98 15.49
N CYS A 126 -2.45 8.15 16.08
CA CYS A 126 -1.90 8.49 17.39
C CYS A 126 -2.43 7.60 18.52
N ASP A 127 -3.69 7.15 18.43
CA ASP A 127 -4.27 6.23 19.41
C ASP A 127 -3.61 4.84 19.36
N VAL A 128 -3.11 4.43 18.20
CA VAL A 128 -2.43 3.14 18.02
C VAL A 128 -0.95 3.21 18.40
N TYR A 129 -0.23 4.22 17.94
CA TYR A 129 1.23 4.28 18.04
C TYR A 129 1.72 5.25 19.13
N GLY A 130 0.86 6.17 19.60
CA GLY A 130 1.27 7.35 20.35
C GLY A 130 1.69 8.49 19.41
N THR A 131 1.48 9.75 19.85
CA THR A 131 1.69 10.94 18.98
C THR A 131 3.15 11.06 18.54
N ALA A 132 4.11 10.88 19.44
CA ALA A 132 5.53 11.04 19.11
C ALA A 132 6.01 9.99 18.10
N GLU A 133 5.61 8.74 18.27
CA GLU A 133 5.93 7.63 17.36
C GLU A 133 5.27 7.84 15.99
N ALA A 134 4.00 8.23 15.97
CA ALA A 134 3.26 8.52 14.74
C ALA A 134 3.92 9.69 13.95
N GLU A 135 4.37 10.75 14.62
CA GLU A 135 5.09 11.85 13.98
C GLU A 135 6.45 11.42 13.44
N GLN A 136 7.17 10.56 14.16
CA GLN A 136 8.45 10.02 13.71
C GLN A 136 8.28 9.12 12.49
N MET A 137 7.26 8.25 12.47
CA MET A 137 7.03 7.28 11.40
C MET A 137 6.51 7.93 10.13
N TYR A 138 5.50 8.78 10.24
CA TYR A 138 4.72 9.27 9.08
C TYR A 138 4.87 10.77 8.83
N GLY A 139 5.29 11.54 9.84
CA GLY A 139 5.08 12.97 9.84
C GLY A 139 3.61 13.32 9.99
N ARG A 140 3.31 14.60 10.24
CA ARG A 140 1.93 15.06 10.39
C ARG A 140 1.23 15.12 9.03
N VAL A 141 -0.01 14.68 8.96
CA VAL A 141 -0.81 14.73 7.74
C VAL A 141 -1.46 16.11 7.59
N ASP A 142 -1.17 16.79 6.49
CA ASP A 142 -1.74 18.11 6.18
C ASP A 142 -3.07 17.96 5.39
N PRO A 143 -4.07 18.84 5.61
CA PRO A 143 -5.33 18.84 4.86
C PRO A 143 -5.12 19.30 3.41
N ILE A 144 -6.02 18.85 2.52
CA ILE A 144 -6.03 19.24 1.11
C ILE A 144 -7.33 19.98 0.81
N ASP A 145 -7.24 21.10 0.07
CA ASP A 145 -8.41 21.87 -0.36
C ASP A 145 -9.37 20.96 -1.16
N ALA A 146 -10.63 20.91 -0.75
CA ALA A 146 -11.67 20.07 -1.37
C ALA A 146 -11.84 20.35 -2.87
N SER A 147 -11.60 21.58 -3.33
CA SER A 147 -11.69 21.95 -4.74
C SER A 147 -10.63 21.28 -5.62
N ARG A 148 -9.54 20.78 -5.00
CA ARG A 148 -8.44 20.07 -5.66
C ARG A 148 -8.58 18.55 -5.56
N VAL A 149 -9.63 18.02 -4.91
CA VAL A 149 -9.85 16.59 -4.76
C VAL A 149 -10.80 16.09 -5.83
N VAL A 150 -10.42 15.01 -6.49
CA VAL A 150 -11.22 14.25 -7.47
C VAL A 150 -11.56 12.90 -6.87
N GLU A 151 -12.83 12.61 -6.73
CA GLU A 151 -13.28 11.31 -6.27
C GLU A 151 -13.20 10.28 -7.40
N ALA A 152 -12.34 9.30 -7.24
CA ALA A 152 -12.15 8.20 -8.18
C ALA A 152 -13.25 7.14 -8.01
N THR A 153 -14.36 7.32 -8.70
CA THR A 153 -15.38 6.28 -8.82
C THR A 153 -14.91 5.17 -9.77
N ASP A 154 -15.49 3.97 -9.63
CA ASP A 154 -15.15 2.83 -10.50
C ASP A 154 -15.32 3.17 -11.98
N GLY A 155 -14.27 2.98 -12.77
CA GLY A 155 -14.23 3.28 -14.19
C GLY A 155 -13.87 4.73 -14.54
N LEU A 156 -13.62 5.64 -13.59
CA LEU A 156 -13.12 6.98 -13.89
C LEU A 156 -11.84 6.90 -14.73
N VAL A 157 -11.80 7.66 -15.83
CA VAL A 157 -10.61 7.77 -16.68
C VAL A 157 -10.02 9.16 -16.56
N LEU A 158 -8.77 9.19 -16.12
CA LEU A 158 -7.92 10.38 -16.12
C LEU A 158 -7.11 10.43 -17.42
N THR A 159 -6.69 11.61 -17.80
CA THR A 159 -5.81 11.80 -18.98
C THR A 159 -4.55 12.52 -18.56
N LEU A 160 -3.39 11.92 -18.86
CA LEU A 160 -2.07 12.53 -18.69
C LEU A 160 -1.49 12.76 -20.09
N ALA A 161 -1.51 14.00 -20.58
CA ALA A 161 -1.02 14.35 -21.92
C ALA A 161 -1.52 13.39 -23.04
N GLY A 162 -2.79 12.96 -22.98
CA GLY A 162 -3.40 12.00 -23.91
C GLY A 162 -3.35 10.55 -23.46
N ARG A 163 -2.48 10.16 -22.53
CA ARG A 163 -2.40 8.81 -21.95
C ARG A 163 -3.56 8.59 -20.96
N ARG A 164 -4.26 7.48 -21.12
CA ARG A 164 -5.47 7.17 -20.37
C ARG A 164 -5.15 6.29 -19.16
N LEU A 165 -5.55 6.76 -17.99
CA LEU A 165 -5.38 6.08 -16.71
C LEU A 165 -6.78 5.77 -16.15
N ARG A 166 -7.17 4.51 -16.12
CA ARG A 166 -8.47 4.08 -15.61
C ARG A 166 -8.39 3.70 -14.16
N CYS A 167 -9.13 4.40 -13.30
CA CYS A 167 -9.32 4.03 -11.89
C CYS A 167 -10.35 2.90 -11.79
N ILE A 168 -10.06 1.89 -11.00
CA ILE A 168 -10.91 0.71 -10.78
C ILE A 168 -11.05 0.52 -9.28
N ASP A 169 -12.29 0.41 -8.79
CA ASP A 169 -12.56 0.11 -7.38
C ASP A 169 -11.98 -1.25 -6.99
N ALA A 170 -11.19 -1.31 -5.93
CA ALA A 170 -10.37 -2.45 -5.56
C ALA A 170 -10.44 -2.79 -4.05
N PRO A 171 -11.64 -3.01 -3.49
CA PRO A 171 -11.80 -3.31 -2.08
C PRO A 171 -11.22 -4.67 -1.70
N GLY A 172 -11.10 -4.90 -0.39
CA GLY A 172 -10.69 -6.19 0.19
C GLY A 172 -9.48 -6.07 1.10
N HIS A 173 -8.45 -5.31 0.73
CA HIS A 173 -7.42 -4.79 1.64
C HIS A 173 -7.99 -3.61 2.44
N ALA A 174 -8.52 -2.61 1.76
CA ALA A 174 -9.21 -1.47 2.33
C ALA A 174 -10.46 -1.11 1.48
N ARG A 175 -11.50 -0.54 2.12
CA ARG A 175 -12.75 -0.15 1.43
C ARG A 175 -12.63 1.15 0.63
N HIS A 176 -11.51 1.83 0.78
CA HIS A 176 -11.17 3.07 0.08
C HIS A 176 -9.99 2.85 -0.88
N HIS A 177 -9.85 1.64 -1.42
CA HIS A 177 -8.77 1.28 -2.31
C HIS A 177 -9.22 1.31 -3.78
N ILE A 178 -8.35 1.87 -4.64
CA ILE A 178 -8.45 1.81 -6.09
C ILE A 178 -7.15 1.24 -6.66
N VAL A 179 -7.24 0.65 -7.84
CA VAL A 179 -6.08 0.37 -8.69
C VAL A 179 -6.15 1.22 -9.95
N ILE A 180 -5.01 1.50 -10.54
CA ILE A 180 -4.92 2.35 -11.72
C ILE A 180 -4.39 1.52 -12.89
N HIS A 181 -5.24 1.30 -13.90
CA HIS A 181 -4.87 0.66 -15.15
C HIS A 181 -4.39 1.71 -16.15
N ASP A 182 -3.12 1.66 -16.50
CA ASP A 182 -2.54 2.42 -17.58
C ASP A 182 -2.85 1.74 -18.91
N GLU A 183 -3.80 2.27 -19.68
CA GLU A 183 -4.26 1.66 -20.92
C GLU A 183 -3.19 1.66 -22.03
N ALA A 184 -2.15 2.49 -21.92
CA ALA A 184 -1.09 2.57 -22.93
C ALA A 184 -0.02 1.47 -22.75
N SER A 185 0.40 1.18 -21.52
CA SER A 185 1.36 0.10 -21.23
C SER A 185 0.68 -1.24 -20.94
N GLY A 186 -0.61 -1.24 -20.60
CA GLY A 186 -1.31 -2.40 -20.07
C GLY A 186 -0.90 -2.76 -18.63
N TRP A 187 -0.14 -1.90 -17.94
CA TRP A 187 0.29 -2.15 -16.57
C TRP A 187 -0.74 -1.64 -15.55
N VAL A 188 -0.71 -2.20 -14.34
CA VAL A 188 -1.62 -1.84 -13.27
C VAL A 188 -0.84 -1.42 -12.03
N PHE A 189 -1.10 -0.22 -11.50
CA PHE A 189 -0.64 0.19 -10.17
C PHE A 189 -1.67 -0.34 -9.15
N ALA A 190 -1.24 -1.25 -8.32
CA ALA A 190 -2.15 -2.05 -7.50
C ALA A 190 -2.13 -1.71 -6.01
N GLY A 191 -1.27 -0.78 -5.55
CA GLY A 191 -1.10 -0.56 -4.12
C GLY A 191 -0.91 -1.88 -3.39
N ASP A 192 -1.73 -2.12 -2.36
CA ASP A 192 -1.70 -3.33 -1.53
C ASP A 192 -2.71 -4.41 -1.96
N SER A 193 -3.60 -4.09 -2.91
CA SER A 193 -4.63 -5.06 -3.34
C SER A 193 -4.08 -6.23 -4.15
N PHE A 194 -2.82 -6.15 -4.62
CA PHE A 194 -2.11 -7.28 -5.22
C PHE A 194 -0.92 -7.73 -4.37
N GLY A 195 -1.01 -7.50 -3.05
CA GLY A 195 -0.06 -7.98 -2.04
C GLY A 195 1.25 -7.21 -1.97
N ILE A 196 2.16 -7.79 -1.21
CA ILE A 196 3.50 -7.29 -0.89
C ILE A 196 4.52 -8.23 -1.51
N SER A 197 5.60 -7.71 -2.11
CA SER A 197 6.60 -8.51 -2.81
C SER A 197 8.00 -7.94 -2.59
N TYR A 198 8.65 -8.32 -1.49
CA TYR A 198 10.00 -7.86 -1.22
C TYR A 198 11.03 -8.50 -2.13
N ARG A 199 11.97 -7.70 -2.62
CA ARG A 199 13.00 -8.14 -3.58
C ARG A 199 13.96 -9.16 -2.97
N GLU A 200 14.11 -9.18 -1.64
CA GLU A 200 14.91 -10.17 -0.90
C GLU A 200 14.36 -11.59 -1.02
N PHE A 201 13.09 -11.74 -1.39
CA PHE A 201 12.44 -13.03 -1.61
C PHE A 201 12.43 -13.48 -3.08
N ASP A 202 13.01 -12.69 -3.97
CA ASP A 202 13.12 -13.07 -5.38
C ASP A 202 14.09 -14.26 -5.55
N VAL A 203 13.69 -15.24 -6.35
CA VAL A 203 14.51 -16.44 -6.65
C VAL A 203 14.59 -16.63 -8.16
N ALA A 204 15.79 -16.59 -8.71
CA ALA A 204 16.05 -16.75 -10.14
C ALA A 204 15.15 -15.83 -11.01
N GLY A 205 14.98 -14.58 -10.62
CA GLY A 205 14.17 -13.58 -11.32
C GLY A 205 12.66 -13.75 -11.16
N ARG A 206 12.20 -14.69 -10.31
CA ARG A 206 10.79 -14.86 -9.98
C ARG A 206 10.46 -14.20 -8.68
N ALA A 207 9.50 -13.30 -8.70
CA ALA A 207 8.99 -12.64 -7.50
C ALA A 207 8.13 -13.59 -6.65
N PHE A 208 8.20 -13.41 -5.34
CA PHE A 208 7.24 -13.96 -4.37
C PHE A 208 6.35 -12.83 -3.86
N ALA A 209 5.04 -13.07 -3.75
CA ALA A 209 4.13 -12.09 -3.15
C ALA A 209 3.20 -12.78 -2.14
N PHE A 210 2.83 -12.02 -1.10
CA PHE A 210 1.92 -12.45 -0.05
C PHE A 210 0.87 -11.37 0.23
N PRO A 211 -0.34 -11.73 0.75
CA PRO A 211 -1.41 -10.76 0.96
C PRO A 211 -1.09 -9.78 2.08
N SER A 212 -1.56 -8.53 1.94
CA SER A 212 -1.67 -7.54 3.00
C SER A 212 -3.09 -7.59 3.59
N SER A 213 -3.20 -7.97 4.86
CA SER A 213 -4.46 -7.98 5.61
C SER A 213 -4.49 -6.97 6.75
N THR A 214 -3.72 -5.89 6.62
CA THR A 214 -3.59 -4.80 7.60
C THR A 214 -4.96 -4.32 8.12
N PRO A 215 -5.13 -4.06 9.46
CA PRO A 215 -6.39 -3.60 10.01
C PRO A 215 -6.81 -2.24 9.45
N VAL A 216 -8.11 -1.93 9.40
CA VAL A 216 -9.25 -2.60 10.06
C VAL A 216 -10.30 -3.11 9.04
N GLN A 217 -9.98 -3.15 7.75
CA GLN A 217 -10.99 -3.32 6.68
C GLN A 217 -10.73 -4.55 5.79
N PHE A 218 -9.90 -5.46 6.22
CA PHE A 218 -9.62 -6.70 5.49
C PHE A 218 -10.89 -7.52 5.27
N GLU A 219 -11.15 -7.91 4.03
CA GLU A 219 -12.27 -8.76 3.61
C GLU A 219 -11.75 -9.80 2.59
N PRO A 220 -11.41 -11.05 3.02
CA PRO A 220 -10.65 -12.00 2.19
C PRO A 220 -11.35 -12.42 0.91
N GLU A 221 -12.66 -12.65 0.93
CA GLU A 221 -13.43 -13.01 -0.24
C GLU A 221 -13.48 -11.88 -1.26
N VAL A 222 -13.61 -10.63 -0.78
CA VAL A 222 -13.63 -9.43 -1.60
C VAL A 222 -12.26 -9.17 -2.21
N LEU A 223 -11.16 -9.39 -1.44
CA LEU A 223 -9.80 -9.28 -1.96
C LEU A 223 -9.54 -10.28 -3.11
N CYS A 224 -10.02 -11.52 -2.98
CA CYS A 224 -9.92 -12.51 -4.05
C CYS A 224 -10.65 -12.04 -5.32
N GLN A 225 -11.85 -11.43 -5.19
CA GLN A 225 -12.58 -10.87 -6.33
C GLN A 225 -11.85 -9.69 -6.97
N THR A 226 -11.23 -8.82 -6.16
CA THR A 226 -10.40 -7.71 -6.63
C THR A 226 -9.19 -8.22 -7.42
N ILE A 227 -8.52 -9.26 -6.94
CA ILE A 227 -7.43 -9.92 -7.68
C ILE A 227 -7.95 -10.47 -9.01
N ASP A 228 -9.11 -11.13 -9.04
CA ASP A 228 -9.70 -11.63 -10.29
C ASP A 228 -10.03 -10.49 -11.27
N ARG A 229 -10.51 -9.34 -10.79
CA ARG A 229 -10.74 -8.16 -11.64
C ARG A 229 -9.42 -7.67 -12.27
N MET A 230 -8.33 -7.62 -11.52
CA MET A 230 -7.02 -7.24 -12.06
C MET A 230 -6.51 -8.27 -13.07
N LEU A 231 -6.63 -9.56 -12.79
CA LEU A 231 -6.24 -10.62 -13.72
C LEU A 231 -7.04 -10.57 -15.05
N ALA A 232 -8.31 -10.18 -14.99
CA ALA A 232 -9.16 -10.04 -16.19
C ALA A 232 -8.71 -8.92 -17.13
N LEU A 233 -7.91 -7.94 -16.67
CA LEU A 233 -7.27 -6.93 -17.51
C LEU A 233 -6.11 -7.51 -18.33
N ASN A 234 -5.66 -8.74 -18.02
CA ASN A 234 -4.51 -9.40 -18.61
C ASN A 234 -3.23 -8.54 -18.65
N PRO A 235 -2.82 -7.94 -17.52
CA PRO A 235 -1.68 -7.04 -17.50
C PRO A 235 -0.36 -7.79 -17.66
N GLU A 236 0.59 -7.18 -18.41
CA GLU A 236 1.95 -7.72 -18.51
C GLU A 236 2.72 -7.60 -17.20
N ALA A 237 2.42 -6.57 -16.42
CA ALA A 237 3.06 -6.29 -15.14
C ALA A 237 2.12 -5.57 -14.19
N ILE A 238 2.36 -5.74 -12.89
CA ILE A 238 1.71 -5.01 -11.82
C ILE A 238 2.77 -4.27 -11.00
N LEU A 239 2.44 -3.06 -10.59
CA LEU A 239 3.24 -2.17 -9.78
C LEU A 239 2.65 -2.12 -8.37
N LEU A 240 3.40 -2.68 -7.43
CA LEU A 240 3.05 -2.71 -6.01
C LEU A 240 3.70 -1.52 -5.29
N THR A 241 3.08 -0.99 -4.27
CA THR A 241 3.76 -0.05 -3.39
C THR A 241 4.87 -0.77 -2.61
N HIS A 242 4.65 -2.01 -2.16
CA HIS A 242 5.62 -2.85 -1.43
C HIS A 242 6.07 -4.12 -2.22
N TYR A 243 7.11 -4.29 -3.05
CA TYR A 243 7.92 -3.30 -3.68
C TYR A 243 7.89 -3.47 -5.20
N SER A 244 7.18 -2.51 -5.83
CA SER A 244 7.29 -2.14 -7.24
C SER A 244 6.92 -3.24 -8.26
N LEU A 245 7.63 -3.31 -9.37
CA LEU A 245 7.26 -4.09 -10.54
C LEU A 245 7.32 -5.60 -10.31
N VAL A 246 6.20 -6.28 -10.54
CA VAL A 246 6.13 -7.74 -10.62
C VAL A 246 5.59 -8.18 -11.99
N ARG A 247 6.12 -9.29 -12.48
CA ARG A 247 5.70 -9.99 -13.70
C ARG A 247 5.19 -11.38 -13.36
N ASP A 248 4.82 -12.17 -14.36
CA ASP A 248 4.18 -13.48 -14.14
C ASP A 248 2.91 -13.35 -13.30
N VAL A 249 2.12 -12.35 -13.68
CA VAL A 249 0.92 -11.90 -12.97
C VAL A 249 -0.08 -13.04 -12.69
N PRO A 250 -0.36 -13.97 -13.63
CA PRO A 250 -1.27 -15.08 -13.37
C PRO A 250 -0.82 -15.98 -12.20
N ARG A 251 0.49 -16.33 -12.13
CA ARG A 251 1.04 -17.16 -11.06
C ARG A 251 0.98 -16.44 -9.71
N ILE A 252 1.38 -15.16 -9.69
CA ILE A 252 1.33 -14.35 -8.46
C ILE A 252 -0.11 -14.20 -7.99
N GLY A 253 -1.06 -13.88 -8.87
CA GLY A 253 -2.47 -13.77 -8.54
C GLY A 253 -3.06 -15.07 -7.97
N ALA A 254 -2.72 -16.23 -8.56
CA ALA A 254 -3.12 -17.52 -8.01
C ALA A 254 -2.54 -17.77 -6.61
N THR A 255 -1.26 -17.43 -6.39
CA THR A 255 -0.60 -17.53 -5.08
C THR A 255 -1.28 -16.64 -4.05
N LEU A 256 -1.53 -15.38 -4.39
CA LEU A 256 -2.18 -14.41 -3.50
C LEU A 256 -3.58 -14.87 -3.09
N LYS A 257 -4.41 -15.33 -4.03
CA LYS A 257 -5.76 -15.85 -3.73
C LYS A 257 -5.70 -17.05 -2.78
N ARG A 258 -4.80 -17.99 -3.04
CA ARG A 258 -4.59 -19.15 -2.18
C ARG A 258 -4.15 -18.74 -0.77
N LEU A 259 -3.18 -17.84 -0.65
CA LEU A 259 -2.70 -17.35 0.63
C LEU A 259 -3.76 -16.53 1.38
N THR A 260 -4.55 -15.70 0.68
CA THR A 260 -5.68 -14.98 1.28
C THR A 260 -6.69 -15.94 1.90
N GLN A 261 -7.02 -17.03 1.22
CA GLN A 261 -7.88 -18.09 1.76
C GLN A 261 -7.25 -18.79 2.96
N ARG A 262 -5.93 -19.03 2.95
CA ARG A 262 -5.20 -19.60 4.10
C ARG A 262 -5.22 -18.65 5.31
N TYR A 263 -5.08 -17.33 5.10
CA TYR A 263 -5.21 -16.33 6.15
C TYR A 263 -6.58 -16.39 6.82
N ALA A 264 -7.65 -16.46 6.00
CA ALA A 264 -9.01 -16.62 6.52
C ALA A 264 -9.18 -17.92 7.31
N GLN A 265 -8.64 -19.04 6.82
CA GLN A 265 -8.68 -20.34 7.52
C GLN A 265 -7.95 -20.31 8.87
N ILE A 266 -6.77 -19.70 8.94
CA ILE A 266 -6.03 -19.49 10.19
C ILE A 266 -6.87 -18.67 11.18
N GLY A 267 -7.49 -17.58 10.70
CA GLY A 267 -8.39 -16.79 11.52
C GLY A 267 -9.51 -17.60 12.13
N LEU A 268 -10.24 -18.34 11.29
CA LEU A 268 -11.36 -19.18 11.72
C LEU A 268 -10.94 -20.32 12.69
N LEU A 269 -9.75 -20.90 12.49
CA LEU A 269 -9.20 -21.91 13.39
C LEU A 269 -9.04 -21.38 14.82
N HIS A 270 -8.70 -20.12 14.97
CA HIS A 270 -8.44 -19.48 16.26
C HIS A 270 -9.54 -18.51 16.71
N GLU A 271 -10.70 -18.48 16.02
CA GLU A 271 -11.80 -17.54 16.30
C GLU A 271 -12.20 -17.51 17.77
N HIS A 272 -12.18 -18.69 18.42
CA HIS A 272 -12.62 -18.88 19.81
C HIS A 272 -11.47 -19.06 20.81
N ALA A 273 -10.22 -18.72 20.46
CA ALA A 273 -9.06 -18.91 21.34
C ALA A 273 -8.91 -17.83 22.45
N GLY A 274 -9.91 -17.00 22.65
CA GLY A 274 -9.92 -15.99 23.71
C GLY A 274 -8.74 -15.02 23.63
N THR A 275 -8.05 -14.81 24.75
CA THR A 275 -6.90 -13.90 24.84
C THR A 275 -5.67 -14.36 24.04
N GLU A 276 -5.59 -15.64 23.68
CA GLU A 276 -4.48 -16.19 22.91
C GLU A 276 -4.69 -16.05 21.38
N ARG A 277 -5.87 -15.62 20.95
CA ARG A 277 -6.27 -15.57 19.53
C ARG A 277 -5.22 -14.91 18.64
N THR A 278 -4.83 -13.68 18.95
CA THR A 278 -3.87 -12.91 18.16
C THR A 278 -2.50 -13.58 18.11
N ALA A 279 -2.02 -14.08 19.25
CA ALA A 279 -0.71 -14.74 19.32
C ALA A 279 -0.67 -16.03 18.48
N ARG A 280 -1.74 -16.84 18.50
CA ARG A 280 -1.86 -18.06 17.71
C ARG A 280 -1.94 -17.76 16.20
N ILE A 281 -2.78 -16.78 15.81
CA ILE A 281 -2.86 -16.33 14.42
C ILE A 281 -1.49 -15.86 13.93
N ARG A 282 -0.77 -15.05 14.72
CA ARG A 282 0.57 -14.56 14.39
C ARG A 282 1.57 -15.70 14.19
N ALA A 283 1.57 -16.70 15.08
CA ALA A 283 2.46 -17.84 14.97
C ALA A 283 2.18 -18.67 13.70
N ASP A 284 0.91 -18.93 13.38
CA ASP A 284 0.54 -19.70 12.20
C ASP A 284 0.79 -18.94 10.90
N LEU A 285 0.62 -17.60 10.88
CA LEU A 285 1.00 -16.77 9.73
C LEU A 285 2.51 -16.78 9.49
N ALA A 286 3.31 -16.63 10.54
CA ALA A 286 4.77 -16.70 10.43
C ALA A 286 5.22 -18.06 9.88
N HIS A 287 4.65 -19.15 10.38
CA HIS A 287 4.91 -20.50 9.90
C HIS A 287 4.48 -20.68 8.44
N LEU A 288 3.27 -20.23 8.07
CA LEU A 288 2.77 -20.29 6.70
C LEU A 288 3.73 -19.55 5.74
N LEU A 289 4.06 -18.30 6.03
CA LEU A 289 4.92 -17.49 5.15
C LEU A 289 6.32 -18.09 5.03
N SER A 290 6.94 -18.54 6.14
CA SER A 290 8.22 -19.21 6.11
C SER A 290 8.19 -20.47 5.23
N THR A 291 7.15 -21.30 5.36
CA THR A 291 6.95 -22.51 4.55
C THR A 291 6.83 -22.17 3.07
N GLU A 292 6.03 -21.17 2.72
CA GLU A 292 5.82 -20.71 1.33
C GLU A 292 7.11 -20.13 0.72
N LEU A 293 7.88 -19.36 1.48
CA LEU A 293 9.17 -18.83 1.05
C LEU A 293 10.18 -19.95 0.77
N ARG A 294 10.24 -20.98 1.63
CA ARG A 294 11.06 -22.17 1.37
C ARG A 294 10.62 -22.93 0.11
N ALA A 295 9.30 -23.10 -0.07
CA ALA A 295 8.74 -23.73 -1.27
C ALA A 295 9.01 -22.92 -2.54
N HIS A 296 9.06 -21.58 -2.44
CA HIS A 296 9.47 -20.70 -3.53
C HIS A 296 10.97 -20.82 -3.87
N GLY A 297 11.78 -21.31 -2.95
CA GLY A 297 13.23 -21.51 -3.11
C GLY A 297 14.08 -20.46 -2.41
N VAL A 298 13.50 -19.65 -1.52
CA VAL A 298 14.25 -18.66 -0.73
C VAL A 298 15.21 -19.38 0.24
N THR A 299 16.48 -19.00 0.19
CA THR A 299 17.57 -19.62 0.96
C THR A 299 18.04 -18.78 2.15
N LEU A 300 17.41 -17.63 2.40
CA LEU A 300 17.69 -16.80 3.59
C LEU A 300 17.46 -17.64 4.86
N ASP A 301 18.24 -17.41 5.90
CA ASP A 301 18.01 -18.06 7.19
C ASP A 301 16.72 -17.58 7.87
N ASP A 302 16.25 -18.32 8.89
CA ASP A 302 14.97 -18.04 9.53
C ASP A 302 14.98 -16.71 10.30
N ALA A 303 16.14 -16.29 10.84
CA ALA A 303 16.29 -15.01 11.53
C ALA A 303 16.10 -13.85 10.54
N ARG A 304 16.70 -13.93 9.35
CA ARG A 304 16.55 -12.91 8.32
C ARG A 304 15.13 -12.86 7.75
N VAL A 305 14.49 -14.01 7.53
CA VAL A 305 13.07 -14.06 7.11
C VAL A 305 12.17 -13.43 8.18
N SER A 306 12.39 -13.75 9.46
CA SER A 306 11.64 -13.17 10.57
C SER A 306 11.84 -11.66 10.68
N GLU A 307 13.06 -11.18 10.49
CA GLU A 307 13.36 -9.74 10.47
C GLU A 307 12.61 -9.03 9.33
N LEU A 308 12.67 -9.55 8.11
CA LEU A 308 12.01 -8.98 6.95
C LEU A 308 10.48 -8.93 7.09
N LEU A 309 9.89 -9.89 7.78
CA LEU A 309 8.45 -10.00 8.02
C LEU A 309 7.99 -9.44 9.38
N SER A 310 8.91 -8.76 10.10
CA SER A 310 8.66 -8.34 11.49
C SER A 310 7.51 -7.32 11.65
N LEU A 311 7.22 -6.53 10.61
CA LEU A 311 6.06 -5.64 10.55
C LEU A 311 4.83 -6.36 10.00
N ASP A 312 5.00 -7.16 8.93
CA ASP A 312 3.88 -7.73 8.19
C ASP A 312 3.11 -8.77 8.98
N VAL A 313 3.81 -9.68 9.66
CA VAL A 313 3.17 -10.75 10.41
C VAL A 313 2.28 -10.24 11.54
N PRO A 314 2.72 -9.29 12.40
CA PRO A 314 1.84 -8.67 13.39
C PRO A 314 0.65 -7.93 12.78
N LEU A 315 0.89 -7.05 11.80
CA LEU A 315 -0.17 -6.26 11.17
C LEU A 315 -1.20 -7.15 10.47
N ASN A 316 -0.75 -8.19 9.77
CA ASN A 316 -1.64 -9.14 9.12
C ASN A 316 -2.47 -9.94 10.13
N ALA A 317 -1.89 -10.34 11.27
CA ALA A 317 -2.63 -11.00 12.34
C ALA A 317 -3.70 -10.10 12.95
N ASP A 318 -3.37 -8.84 13.22
CA ASP A 318 -4.29 -7.86 13.78
C ASP A 318 -5.44 -7.55 12.80
N GLY A 319 -5.17 -7.53 11.50
CA GLY A 319 -6.19 -7.38 10.47
C GLY A 319 -7.13 -8.58 10.37
N ILE A 320 -6.62 -9.80 10.49
CA ILE A 320 -7.45 -11.02 10.56
C ILE A 320 -8.33 -10.99 11.81
N VAL A 321 -7.81 -10.58 12.97
CA VAL A 321 -8.59 -10.41 14.20
C VAL A 321 -9.71 -9.39 13.99
N SER A 322 -9.40 -8.24 13.39
CA SER A 322 -10.39 -7.20 13.05
C SER A 322 -11.50 -7.71 12.12
N TRP A 323 -11.15 -8.54 11.15
CA TRP A 323 -12.11 -9.20 10.26
C TRP A 323 -13.02 -10.16 11.01
N LEU A 324 -12.48 -11.01 11.89
CA LEU A 324 -13.28 -11.93 12.72
C LEU A 324 -14.26 -11.17 13.62
N ASP A 325 -13.80 -10.10 14.26
CA ASP A 325 -14.66 -9.27 15.13
C ASP A 325 -15.77 -8.57 14.33
N ALA A 326 -15.47 -8.10 13.11
CA ALA A 326 -16.49 -7.51 12.23
C ALA A 326 -17.50 -8.56 11.76
N ARG A 327 -17.07 -9.78 11.49
CA ARG A 327 -17.91 -10.92 11.12
C ARG A 327 -18.86 -11.30 12.26
N SER A 328 -18.35 -11.43 13.48
CA SER A 328 -19.17 -11.76 14.68
C SER A 328 -20.26 -10.73 14.94
N ARG A 329 -19.99 -9.43 14.71
CA ARG A 329 -20.99 -8.36 14.82
C ARG A 329 -22.10 -8.40 13.77
N ARG A 330 -21.82 -9.03 12.60
CA ARG A 330 -22.80 -9.17 11.49
C ARG A 330 -23.68 -10.41 11.62
N SER A 331 -23.26 -11.43 12.39
CA SER A 331 -24.06 -12.64 12.62
C SER A 331 -25.16 -12.30 13.65
N PRO A 332 -26.46 -12.54 13.34
CA PRO A 332 -27.54 -12.30 14.32
C PRO A 332 -27.34 -13.24 15.50
N THR A 333 -27.34 -12.69 16.71
CA THR A 333 -27.41 -13.48 17.94
C THR A 333 -28.65 -14.38 17.88
N PRO A 334 -28.53 -15.70 18.07
CA PRO A 334 -29.71 -16.57 18.11
C PRO A 334 -30.64 -16.08 19.23
N PRO A 335 -31.96 -16.07 19.03
CA PRO A 335 -32.91 -15.63 20.02
C PRO A 335 -32.70 -16.46 21.31
N GLN A 336 -32.54 -15.78 22.44
CA GLN A 336 -32.49 -16.43 23.74
C GLN A 336 -33.78 -17.25 23.93
N PRO A 337 -33.71 -18.51 24.39
CA PRO A 337 -34.90 -19.25 24.72
C PRO A 337 -35.70 -18.47 25.76
N GLY A 338 -36.93 -18.12 25.42
CA GLY A 338 -37.84 -17.43 26.28
C GLY A 338 -38.04 -18.21 27.59
N PRO A 339 -38.35 -17.56 28.70
CA PRO A 339 -38.60 -18.22 29.98
C PRO A 339 -39.69 -19.29 29.78
N SER A 340 -39.36 -20.52 30.13
CA SER A 340 -40.29 -21.63 30.13
C SER A 340 -41.49 -21.29 31.05
N SER A 341 -42.67 -21.19 30.47
CA SER A 341 -43.91 -21.01 31.23
C SER A 341 -44.05 -22.14 32.22
N PRO A 342 -44.41 -21.88 33.47
CA PRO A 342 -44.73 -22.95 34.42
C PRO A 342 -46.00 -23.67 33.93
N SER A 343 -45.92 -24.98 33.82
CA SER A 343 -47.07 -25.86 33.55
C SER A 343 -48.06 -25.82 34.68
N PRO A 344 -49.36 -25.96 34.41
CA PRO A 344 -50.45 -25.89 35.40
C PRO A 344 -50.45 -27.02 36.40
#